data_efc51da3b22da10880809a51e37853bc
#
_entry.id   efc51da3b22da10880809a51e37853bc
#
_cell.length_a   1.000
_cell.length_b   1.000
_cell.length_c   1.000
_cell.angle_alpha   90.00
_cell.angle_beta   90.00
_cell.angle_gamma   90.00
#
_symmetry.space_group_name_H-M   'P 1'
#
loop_
_entity.id
_entity.type
_entity.pdbx_description
1 polymer ?
#
loop_
_entity_poly.entity_id
_entity_poly.type
_entity_poly.pdbx_seq_one_letter_code
_entity_poly.pdbx_strand_id
1 'polypeptide(L)'
;MSADLLEQPVLGSRRLSNVLVALMVSIGGAGFLMASLSSYLGRDLLPLGHPAALIFVPQGLVMGLYSIAAALLATYLWWVIAVDVGAGTNRFDLSAGVVTITRRGFRKPINVEIPLKDVKAVKVEVRDGLNTRRRISLRVQGRRDMPLTRVGEPLPLAQLEQDGAELARFLGVNLEGL
;
A
#
# COMPACT_ATOMS: atom_id res chain seq x y z
N MET A 1 23.57 13.18 12.01
CA MET A 1 22.42 13.76 11.29
C MET A 1 22.68 15.26 11.31
N SER A 2 22.81 15.88 10.13
CA SER A 2 22.95 17.34 10.07
C SER A 2 21.61 17.96 10.51
N ALA A 3 21.68 19.02 11.29
CA ALA A 3 20.49 19.70 11.83
C ALA A 3 19.50 20.19 10.72
N ASP A 4 19.98 20.27 9.48
CA ASP A 4 19.26 20.82 8.33
C ASP A 4 18.67 19.78 7.37
N LEU A 5 18.84 18.47 7.65
CA LEU A 5 18.37 17.39 6.79
C LEU A 5 17.53 16.39 7.58
N LEU A 6 16.27 16.22 7.18
CA LEU A 6 15.36 15.21 7.70
C LEU A 6 14.95 14.26 6.60
N GLU A 7 15.13 12.96 6.80
CA GLU A 7 14.69 11.91 5.89
C GLU A 7 13.69 10.99 6.59
N GLN A 8 12.50 10.85 6.00
CA GLN A 8 11.45 9.98 6.51
C GLN A 8 11.19 8.87 5.50
N PRO A 9 11.52 7.60 5.80
CA PRO A 9 11.20 6.48 4.93
C PRO A 9 9.69 6.23 4.93
N VAL A 10 9.14 5.91 3.77
CA VAL A 10 7.74 5.54 3.60
C VAL A 10 7.66 4.09 3.17
N LEU A 11 6.97 3.28 3.96
CA LEU A 11 6.77 1.86 3.70
C LEU A 11 5.91 1.65 2.43
N GLY A 12 6.34 0.74 1.60
CA GLY A 12 5.65 0.35 0.38
C GLY A 12 4.65 -0.77 0.57
N SER A 13 4.54 -1.61 -0.45
CA SER A 13 3.64 -2.76 -0.47
C SER A 13 4.21 -4.02 0.20
N ARG A 14 5.48 -4.03 0.60
CA ARG A 14 6.12 -5.14 1.35
C ARG A 14 5.67 -5.18 2.81
N ARG A 15 4.37 -5.23 3.04
CA ARG A 15 3.79 -5.35 4.37
C ARG A 15 3.34 -6.78 4.62
N LEU A 16 3.40 -7.21 5.87
CA LEU A 16 2.95 -8.54 6.27
C LEU A 16 1.49 -8.79 5.83
N SER A 17 0.61 -7.81 6.00
CA SER A 17 -0.79 -7.90 5.58
C SER A 17 -0.94 -8.21 4.08
N ASN A 18 -0.18 -7.53 3.22
CA ASN A 18 -0.23 -7.77 1.78
C ASN A 18 0.32 -9.16 1.41
N VAL A 19 1.40 -9.59 2.08
CA VAL A 19 1.97 -10.94 1.90
C VAL A 19 0.96 -12.00 2.31
N LEU A 20 0.28 -11.83 3.45
CA LEU A 20 -0.75 -12.76 3.92
C LEU A 20 -1.92 -12.84 2.93
N VAL A 21 -2.39 -11.71 2.41
CA VAL A 21 -3.46 -11.69 1.39
C VAL A 21 -3.00 -12.40 0.12
N ALA A 22 -1.78 -12.13 -0.36
CA ALA A 22 -1.24 -12.79 -1.55
C ALA A 22 -1.11 -14.31 -1.36
N LEU A 23 -0.68 -14.76 -0.18
CA LEU A 23 -0.62 -16.17 0.19
C LEU A 23 -2.02 -16.81 0.24
N MET A 24 -2.99 -16.16 0.88
CA MET A 24 -4.37 -16.67 0.95
C MET A 24 -4.97 -16.84 -0.45
N VAL A 25 -4.79 -15.85 -1.33
CA VAL A 25 -5.27 -15.93 -2.73
C VAL A 25 -4.56 -17.05 -3.48
N SER A 26 -3.24 -17.21 -3.28
CA SER A 26 -2.46 -18.27 -3.93
C SER A 26 -2.90 -19.68 -3.49
N ILE A 27 -3.07 -19.87 -2.17
CA ILE A 27 -3.50 -21.17 -1.61
C ILE A 27 -4.94 -21.47 -2.04
N GLY A 28 -5.85 -20.51 -1.97
CA GLY A 28 -7.23 -20.68 -2.40
C GLY A 28 -7.34 -20.99 -3.90
N GLY A 29 -6.58 -20.27 -4.72
CA GLY A 29 -6.50 -20.51 -6.17
C GLY A 29 -5.97 -21.91 -6.51
N ALA A 30 -4.92 -22.38 -5.82
CA ALA A 30 -4.40 -23.73 -5.95
C ALA A 30 -5.43 -24.78 -5.52
N GLY A 31 -6.16 -24.54 -4.44
CA GLY A 31 -7.25 -25.42 -3.99
C GLY A 31 -8.36 -25.55 -5.04
N PHE A 32 -8.82 -24.43 -5.61
CA PHE A 32 -9.80 -24.46 -6.69
C PHE A 32 -9.29 -25.17 -7.95
N LEU A 33 -8.02 -25.01 -8.31
CA LEU A 33 -7.41 -25.71 -9.42
C LEU A 33 -7.40 -27.22 -9.17
N MET A 34 -6.94 -27.65 -8.00
CA MET A 34 -6.90 -29.06 -7.65
C MET A 34 -8.31 -29.69 -7.60
N ALA A 35 -9.30 -28.94 -7.08
CA ALA A 35 -10.69 -29.41 -7.07
C ALA A 35 -11.26 -29.54 -8.48
N SER A 36 -11.01 -28.59 -9.37
CA SER A 36 -11.41 -28.64 -10.77
C SER A 36 -10.78 -29.84 -11.51
N LEU A 37 -9.46 -30.03 -11.32
CA LEU A 37 -8.73 -31.15 -11.92
C LEU A 37 -9.21 -32.49 -11.35
N SER A 38 -9.49 -32.58 -10.05
CA SER A 38 -10.03 -33.79 -9.42
C SER A 38 -11.37 -34.17 -10.04
N SER A 39 -12.27 -33.21 -10.21
CA SER A 39 -13.57 -33.40 -10.84
C SER A 39 -13.44 -33.86 -12.30
N TYR A 40 -12.47 -33.31 -13.04
CA TYR A 40 -12.22 -33.67 -14.44
C TYR A 40 -11.62 -35.06 -14.59
N LEU A 41 -10.65 -35.41 -13.71
CA LEU A 41 -9.91 -36.66 -13.77
C LEU A 41 -10.62 -37.82 -13.05
N GLY A 42 -11.68 -37.55 -12.28
CA GLY A 42 -12.33 -38.56 -11.43
C GLY A 42 -11.44 -39.12 -10.32
N ARG A 43 -10.45 -38.34 -9.85
CA ARG A 43 -9.47 -38.73 -8.81
C ARG A 43 -9.30 -37.58 -7.82
N ASP A 44 -9.31 -37.89 -6.53
CA ASP A 44 -9.11 -36.89 -5.50
C ASP A 44 -7.61 -36.45 -5.44
N LEU A 45 -7.32 -35.22 -5.82
CA LEU A 45 -5.99 -34.61 -5.73
C LEU A 45 -5.81 -33.81 -4.44
N LEU A 46 -6.89 -33.50 -3.75
CA LEU A 46 -6.87 -32.83 -2.44
C LEU A 46 -6.95 -33.87 -1.33
N PRO A 47 -6.20 -33.66 -0.23
CA PRO A 47 -6.25 -34.54 0.93
C PRO A 47 -7.53 -34.39 1.75
N LEU A 48 -8.34 -33.40 1.44
CA LEU A 48 -9.58 -33.06 2.15
C LEU A 48 -10.77 -33.03 1.18
N GLY A 49 -11.87 -33.68 1.60
CA GLY A 49 -13.08 -33.78 0.79
C GLY A 49 -12.95 -34.79 -0.35
N HIS A 50 -13.99 -34.86 -1.19
CA HIS A 50 -14.06 -35.75 -2.35
C HIS A 50 -14.44 -34.96 -3.60
N PRO A 51 -13.53 -34.08 -4.09
CA PRO A 51 -13.81 -33.27 -5.27
C PRO A 51 -13.97 -34.07 -6.55
N ALA A 52 -13.48 -35.32 -6.59
CA ALA A 52 -13.72 -36.26 -7.67
C ALA A 52 -15.19 -36.64 -7.86
N ALA A 53 -16.00 -36.54 -6.81
CA ALA A 53 -17.45 -36.79 -6.86
C ALA A 53 -18.26 -35.61 -7.45
N LEU A 54 -17.63 -34.45 -7.64
CA LEU A 54 -18.29 -33.30 -8.24
C LEU A 54 -18.47 -33.47 -9.73
N ILE A 55 -19.62 -33.04 -10.25
CA ILE A 55 -19.88 -33.04 -11.70
C ILE A 55 -19.04 -31.94 -12.34
N PHE A 56 -18.23 -32.32 -13.35
CA PHE A 56 -17.30 -31.35 -13.96
C PHE A 56 -18.04 -30.16 -14.58
N VAL A 57 -19.13 -30.41 -15.31
CA VAL A 57 -19.98 -29.33 -15.85
C VAL A 57 -21.30 -29.31 -15.08
N PRO A 58 -21.61 -28.24 -14.33
CA PRO A 58 -20.93 -26.94 -14.31
C PRO A 58 -19.90 -26.75 -13.19
N GLN A 59 -19.87 -27.59 -12.14
CA GLN A 59 -19.18 -27.29 -10.87
C GLN A 59 -17.65 -27.23 -11.03
N GLY A 60 -17.03 -28.27 -11.59
CA GLY A 60 -15.58 -28.32 -11.83
C GLY A 60 -15.11 -27.20 -12.75
N LEU A 61 -15.88 -26.89 -13.78
CA LEU A 61 -15.60 -25.82 -14.73
C LEU A 61 -15.56 -24.43 -14.03
N VAL A 62 -16.55 -24.15 -13.18
CA VAL A 62 -16.61 -22.90 -12.43
C VAL A 62 -15.40 -22.77 -11.48
N MET A 63 -15.02 -23.86 -10.80
CA MET A 63 -13.81 -23.88 -9.97
C MET A 63 -12.56 -23.60 -10.79
N GLY A 64 -12.45 -24.16 -12.00
CA GLY A 64 -11.36 -23.87 -12.94
C GLY A 64 -11.29 -22.39 -13.33
N LEU A 65 -12.43 -21.75 -13.61
CA LEU A 65 -12.47 -20.32 -13.90
C LEU A 65 -12.03 -19.47 -12.69
N TYR A 66 -12.49 -19.83 -11.49
CA TYR A 66 -12.02 -19.15 -10.28
C TYR A 66 -10.51 -19.32 -10.03
N SER A 67 -9.95 -20.50 -10.35
CA SER A 67 -8.52 -20.72 -10.22
C SER A 67 -7.70 -19.85 -11.15
N ILE A 68 -8.18 -19.66 -12.40
CA ILE A 68 -7.53 -18.73 -13.37
C ILE A 68 -7.58 -17.29 -12.85
N ALA A 69 -8.76 -16.84 -12.40
CA ALA A 69 -8.92 -15.51 -11.85
C ALA A 69 -8.01 -15.29 -10.61
N ALA A 70 -7.94 -16.28 -9.72
CA ALA A 70 -7.07 -16.26 -8.55
C ALA A 70 -5.57 -16.24 -8.94
N ALA A 71 -5.17 -16.99 -9.96
CA ALA A 71 -3.79 -17.00 -10.45
C ALA A 71 -3.37 -15.63 -11.02
N LEU A 72 -4.25 -14.98 -11.78
CA LEU A 72 -4.01 -13.62 -12.28
C LEU A 72 -3.89 -12.62 -11.14
N LEU A 73 -4.79 -12.70 -10.17
CA LEU A 73 -4.77 -11.84 -9.00
C LEU A 73 -3.53 -12.08 -8.13
N ALA A 74 -3.18 -13.33 -7.87
CA ALA A 74 -1.98 -13.69 -7.12
C ALA A 74 -0.71 -13.16 -7.80
N THR A 75 -0.59 -13.35 -9.13
CA THR A 75 0.54 -12.83 -9.91
C THR A 75 0.65 -11.31 -9.78
N TYR A 76 -0.47 -10.59 -9.86
CA TYR A 76 -0.52 -9.15 -9.67
C TYR A 76 -0.08 -8.75 -8.25
N LEU A 77 -0.62 -9.41 -7.21
CA LEU A 77 -0.27 -9.11 -5.82
C LEU A 77 1.21 -9.35 -5.54
N TRP A 78 1.75 -10.50 -5.96
CA TRP A 78 3.16 -10.81 -5.79
C TRP A 78 4.07 -9.84 -6.55
N TRP A 79 3.66 -9.42 -7.74
CA TRP A 79 4.42 -8.43 -8.50
C TRP A 79 4.43 -7.06 -7.81
N VAL A 80 3.29 -6.59 -7.30
CA VAL A 80 3.21 -5.33 -6.53
C VAL A 80 4.11 -5.39 -5.29
N ILE A 81 4.14 -6.53 -4.59
CA ILE A 81 5.01 -6.76 -3.43
C ILE A 81 6.49 -6.80 -3.85
N ALA A 82 6.82 -7.49 -4.93
CA ALA A 82 8.19 -7.61 -5.43
C ALA A 82 8.79 -6.25 -5.82
N VAL A 83 8.01 -5.43 -6.52
CA VAL A 83 8.41 -4.06 -6.91
C VAL A 83 8.41 -3.10 -5.72
N ASP A 84 7.71 -3.44 -4.62
CA ASP A 84 7.52 -2.58 -3.45
C ASP A 84 6.87 -1.24 -3.80
N VAL A 85 5.75 -1.31 -4.52
CA VAL A 85 5.02 -0.13 -4.98
C VAL A 85 4.62 0.78 -3.83
N GLY A 86 4.87 2.07 -3.97
CA GLY A 86 4.56 3.10 -2.98
C GLY A 86 5.64 3.29 -1.91
N ALA A 87 6.69 2.46 -1.86
CA ALA A 87 7.86 2.72 -1.03
C ALA A 87 8.59 3.97 -1.51
N GLY A 88 9.24 4.67 -0.60
CA GLY A 88 10.02 5.84 -0.96
C GLY A 88 10.51 6.60 0.26
N THR A 89 10.92 7.82 0.04
CA THR A 89 11.42 8.73 1.07
C THR A 89 10.85 10.12 0.90
N ASN A 90 10.59 10.78 2.01
CA ASN A 90 10.43 12.22 2.08
C ASN A 90 11.74 12.81 2.59
N ARG A 91 12.39 13.62 1.80
CA ARG A 91 13.63 14.31 2.16
C ARG A 91 13.33 15.80 2.26
N PHE A 92 13.59 16.35 3.42
CA PHE A 92 13.46 17.77 3.72
C PHE A 92 14.86 18.33 3.93
N ASP A 93 15.30 19.20 3.03
CA ASP A 93 16.63 19.80 3.04
C ASP A 93 16.50 21.31 3.23
N LEU A 94 16.73 21.77 4.47
CA LEU A 94 16.64 23.18 4.81
C LEU A 94 17.76 23.99 4.15
N SER A 95 18.94 23.40 4.02
CA SER A 95 20.11 24.07 3.42
C SER A 95 19.94 24.26 1.92
N ALA A 96 19.38 23.26 1.22
CA ALA A 96 19.04 23.36 -0.19
C ALA A 96 17.72 24.10 -0.45
N GLY A 97 16.90 24.31 0.59
CA GLY A 97 15.59 24.97 0.48
C GLY A 97 14.56 24.17 -0.31
N VAL A 98 14.64 22.83 -0.27
CA VAL A 98 13.84 21.95 -1.11
C VAL A 98 13.30 20.74 -0.32
N VAL A 99 12.06 20.35 -0.60
CA VAL A 99 11.46 19.07 -0.21
C VAL A 99 11.42 18.14 -1.42
N THR A 100 12.02 16.96 -1.30
CA THR A 100 11.98 15.93 -2.34
C THR A 100 11.16 14.75 -1.86
N ILE A 101 10.08 14.44 -2.58
CA ILE A 101 9.21 13.29 -2.32
C ILE A 101 9.45 12.26 -3.40
N THR A 102 10.06 11.14 -3.03
CA THR A 102 10.29 10.02 -3.93
C THR A 102 9.34 8.88 -3.60
N ARG A 103 8.71 8.30 -4.64
CA ARG A 103 7.86 7.10 -4.50
C ARG A 103 8.15 6.12 -5.62
N ARG A 104 8.17 4.83 -5.30
CA ARG A 104 8.18 3.78 -6.31
C ARG A 104 6.79 3.66 -6.93
N GLY A 105 6.67 4.07 -8.17
CA GLY A 105 5.47 3.86 -8.96
C GLY A 105 5.44 2.47 -9.59
N PHE A 106 4.32 2.16 -10.23
CA PHE A 106 4.09 0.87 -10.90
C PHE A 106 5.04 0.60 -12.08
N ARG A 107 5.42 1.64 -12.82
CA ARG A 107 6.33 1.55 -13.99
C ARG A 107 7.52 2.48 -13.86
N LYS A 108 7.33 3.65 -13.27
CA LYS A 108 8.37 4.67 -13.14
C LYS A 108 8.38 5.22 -11.72
N PRO A 109 9.53 5.57 -11.16
CA PRO A 109 9.60 6.30 -9.91
C PRO A 109 8.93 7.67 -10.08
N ILE A 110 8.25 8.11 -9.03
CA ILE A 110 7.64 9.44 -8.94
C ILE A 110 8.57 10.27 -8.07
N ASN A 111 9.15 11.32 -8.64
CA ASN A 111 9.93 12.31 -7.91
C ASN A 111 9.23 13.65 -8.01
N VAL A 112 8.95 14.25 -6.86
CA VAL A 112 8.35 15.57 -6.77
C VAL A 112 9.28 16.44 -5.93
N GLU A 113 9.70 17.55 -6.48
CA GLU A 113 10.47 18.58 -5.80
C GLU A 113 9.59 19.80 -5.53
N ILE A 114 9.64 20.29 -4.31
CA ILE A 114 8.84 21.41 -3.82
C ILE A 114 9.80 22.39 -3.14
N PRO A 115 9.91 23.63 -3.62
CA PRO A 115 10.66 24.65 -2.90
C PRO A 115 10.05 24.89 -1.51
N LEU A 116 10.89 24.96 -0.49
CA LEU A 116 10.43 25.18 0.91
C LEU A 116 9.62 26.48 1.07
N LYS A 117 9.94 27.51 0.30
CA LYS A 117 9.19 28.79 0.28
C LYS A 117 7.71 28.62 -0.09
N ASP A 118 7.39 27.56 -0.85
CA ASP A 118 6.02 27.27 -1.30
C ASP A 118 5.24 26.43 -0.29
N VAL A 119 5.92 25.86 0.71
CA VAL A 119 5.29 25.10 1.80
C VAL A 119 4.69 26.09 2.81
N LYS A 120 3.38 26.02 3.02
CA LYS A 120 2.65 26.95 3.91
C LYS A 120 2.33 26.34 5.27
N ALA A 121 2.04 25.04 5.31
CA ALA A 121 1.70 24.36 6.54
C ALA A 121 1.91 22.84 6.41
N VAL A 122 2.08 22.20 7.55
CA VAL A 122 1.90 20.75 7.71
C VAL A 122 0.45 20.51 8.11
N LYS A 123 -0.27 19.70 7.36
CA LYS A 123 -1.67 19.41 7.61
C LYS A 123 -1.85 17.98 8.08
N VAL A 124 -2.48 17.82 9.24
CA VAL A 124 -2.90 16.53 9.78
C VAL A 124 -4.39 16.35 9.46
N GLU A 125 -4.72 15.32 8.70
CA GLU A 125 -6.11 14.99 8.41
C GLU A 125 -6.50 13.73 9.18
N VAL A 126 -7.55 13.85 9.97
CA VAL A 126 -8.20 12.76 10.69
C VAL A 126 -9.63 12.68 10.19
N ARG A 127 -9.98 11.55 9.58
CA ARG A 127 -11.37 11.20 9.25
C ARG A 127 -11.68 9.88 9.92
N ASP A 128 -12.51 9.94 10.94
CA ASP A 128 -13.04 8.75 11.60
C ASP A 128 -14.35 8.31 10.93
N GLY A 129 -14.57 7.00 10.84
CA GLY A 129 -15.75 6.40 10.22
C GLY A 129 -15.44 5.02 9.65
N LEU A 130 -16.33 4.48 8.81
CA LEU A 130 -16.14 3.17 8.15
C LEU A 130 -14.86 3.07 7.31
N ASN A 131 -14.32 4.20 6.86
CA ASN A 131 -13.06 4.30 6.13
C ASN A 131 -12.17 5.34 6.80
N THR A 132 -11.63 4.99 7.97
CA THR A 132 -10.74 5.84 8.76
C THR A 132 -9.52 6.23 7.93
N ARG A 133 -9.29 7.54 7.78
CA ARG A 133 -8.13 8.09 7.09
C ARG A 133 -7.37 9.00 8.03
N ARG A 134 -6.13 8.66 8.27
CA ARG A 134 -5.19 9.44 9.08
C ARG A 134 -3.95 9.67 8.26
N ARG A 135 -3.66 10.90 7.92
CA ARG A 135 -2.53 11.24 7.06
C ARG A 135 -1.93 12.60 7.39
N ILE A 136 -0.63 12.71 7.14
CA ILE A 136 0.08 13.98 7.13
C ILE A 136 0.27 14.39 5.67
N SER A 137 0.01 15.64 5.37
CA SER A 137 0.21 16.24 4.05
C SER A 137 0.87 17.61 4.18
N LEU A 138 1.58 18.03 3.15
CA LEU A 138 2.08 19.40 3.02
C LEU A 138 1.07 20.24 2.27
N ARG A 139 0.70 21.39 2.84
CA ARG A 139 -0.01 22.44 2.12
C ARG A 139 0.98 23.25 1.31
N VAL A 140 0.85 23.20 -0.02
CA VAL A 140 1.75 23.85 -0.96
C VAL A 140 1.01 24.95 -1.70
N GLN A 141 1.63 26.12 -1.84
CA GLN A 141 1.03 27.25 -2.54
C GLN A 141 0.79 26.92 -4.02
N GLY A 142 -0.43 27.18 -4.50
CA GLY A 142 -0.78 26.98 -5.92
C GLY A 142 -0.90 25.50 -6.38
N ARG A 143 -0.80 24.55 -5.46
CA ARG A 143 -0.92 23.12 -5.74
C ARG A 143 -1.88 22.44 -4.76
N ARG A 144 -2.29 21.20 -5.08
CA ARG A 144 -3.03 20.36 -4.13
C ARG A 144 -2.12 19.92 -2.99
N ASP A 145 -2.71 19.68 -1.81
CA ASP A 145 -2.00 19.16 -0.65
C ASP A 145 -1.24 17.88 -1.03
N MET A 146 0.05 17.83 -0.70
CA MET A 146 0.93 16.70 -1.01
C MET A 146 0.98 15.72 0.15
N PRO A 147 0.49 14.47 -0.03
CA PRO A 147 0.51 13.49 1.03
C PRO A 147 1.95 13.01 1.31
N LEU A 148 2.35 13.05 2.59
CA LEU A 148 3.64 12.54 3.07
C LEU A 148 3.51 11.10 3.56
N THR A 149 2.41 10.78 4.26
CA THR A 149 2.10 9.45 4.75
C THR A 149 1.25 8.69 3.73
N ARG A 150 1.39 7.38 3.71
CA ARG A 150 0.57 6.53 2.85
C ARG A 150 -0.83 6.36 3.42
N VAL A 151 -1.83 6.35 2.54
CA VAL A 151 -3.20 5.94 2.87
C VAL A 151 -3.23 4.42 2.97
N GLY A 152 -3.60 3.85 4.14
CA GLY A 152 -3.76 2.39 4.23
C GLY A 152 -3.52 1.76 5.60
N GLU A 153 -2.74 2.40 6.47
CA GLU A 153 -2.68 2.05 7.89
C GLU A 153 -2.85 3.33 8.68
N PRO A 154 -3.97 3.49 9.39
CA PRO A 154 -4.15 4.65 10.24
C PRO A 154 -3.14 4.57 11.39
N LEU A 155 -2.19 5.50 11.41
CA LEU A 155 -1.29 5.69 12.53
C LEU A 155 -2.12 5.96 13.81
N PRO A 156 -1.64 5.57 15.00
CA PRO A 156 -2.20 6.01 16.26
C PRO A 156 -2.29 7.54 16.26
N LEU A 157 -3.40 8.09 16.77
CA LEU A 157 -3.62 9.55 16.72
C LEU A 157 -2.47 10.32 17.37
N ALA A 158 -2.03 9.89 18.55
CA ALA A 158 -0.92 10.52 19.26
C ALA A 158 0.39 10.52 18.45
N GLN A 159 0.69 9.45 17.72
CA GLN A 159 1.86 9.40 16.85
C GLN A 159 1.73 10.33 15.66
N LEU A 160 0.53 10.38 15.05
CA LEU A 160 0.25 11.27 13.92
C LEU A 160 0.41 12.75 14.30
N GLU A 161 -0.09 13.13 15.48
CA GLU A 161 0.03 14.47 16.03
C GLU A 161 1.49 14.82 16.34
N GLN A 162 2.21 13.90 16.95
CA GLN A 162 3.62 14.08 17.27
C GLN A 162 4.47 14.23 16.00
N ASP A 163 4.33 13.32 15.04
CA ASP A 163 5.06 13.36 13.77
C ASP A 163 4.75 14.65 12.99
N GLY A 164 3.48 15.07 12.98
CA GLY A 164 3.04 16.31 12.36
C GLY A 164 3.65 17.55 13.02
N ALA A 165 3.66 17.58 14.36
CA ALA A 165 4.21 18.70 15.14
C ALA A 165 5.75 18.80 15.00
N GLU A 166 6.44 17.66 15.02
CA GLU A 166 7.89 17.60 14.81
C GLU A 166 8.26 18.12 13.41
N LEU A 167 7.53 17.67 12.39
CA LEU A 167 7.75 18.12 11.01
C LEU A 167 7.45 19.62 10.83
N ALA A 168 6.34 20.10 11.40
CA ALA A 168 5.98 21.53 11.34
C ALA A 168 7.04 22.41 12.02
N ARG A 169 7.57 21.96 13.17
CA ARG A 169 8.65 22.64 13.89
C ARG A 169 9.95 22.62 13.09
N PHE A 170 10.30 21.48 12.49
CA PHE A 170 11.49 21.35 11.66
C PHE A 170 11.45 22.29 10.44
N LEU A 171 10.29 22.39 9.78
CA LEU A 171 10.11 23.25 8.61
C LEU A 171 9.86 24.72 8.95
N GLY A 172 9.60 25.06 10.22
CA GLY A 172 9.26 26.41 10.64
C GLY A 172 7.90 26.92 10.11
N VAL A 173 6.95 26.00 9.89
CA VAL A 173 5.61 26.30 9.35
C VAL A 173 4.51 25.92 10.34
N ASN A 174 3.28 26.41 10.09
CA ASN A 174 2.14 26.11 10.95
C ASN A 174 1.69 24.65 10.83
N LEU A 175 1.17 24.09 11.93
CA LEU A 175 0.43 22.84 11.95
C LEU A 175 -1.05 23.14 11.80
N GLU A 176 -1.74 22.47 10.88
CA GLU A 176 -3.17 22.63 10.63
C GLU A 176 -3.91 21.28 10.77
N GLY A 177 -5.16 21.33 11.20
CA GLY A 177 -6.10 20.20 11.08
C GLY A 177 -6.00 19.16 12.18
N LEU A 178 -5.88 19.60 13.44
CA LEU A 178 -6.18 18.79 14.64
C LEU A 178 -7.65 18.88 14.99
#